data_b2b1f48f7f717a2d648f88989bac0e1b
#
_entry.id   b2b1f48f7f717a2d648f88989bac0e1b
#
_cell.length_a   1.000
_cell.length_b   1.000
_cell.length_c   1.000
_cell.angle_alpha   90.00
_cell.angle_beta   90.00
_cell.angle_gamma   90.00
#
_symmetry.space_group_name_H-M   'P 1'
#
loop_
_entity.id
_entity.type
_entity.pdbx_description
1 polymer ?
#
loop_
_entity_poly.entity_id
_entity_poly.type
_entity_poly.pdbx_seq_one_letter_code
_entity_poly.pdbx_strand_id
1 'polypeptide(L)'
;MAFVNDLGIYIRAGYPIITIISSEEDRARELIDEMLLQDDMARRERKLFVWSVSRGLVDAQDRPASKEDTRPPEKALSFIADHDEEALFLFKDFHPYLKDSSPGAALLIRQLRDLLPEMKGSQRTLLWLSPVLQIPPELQKDVTVVDLPLPTESEYRQVVAQAAAQASANPTVSVDLDEDAIDALVKACQGLTRSEAENALYKAVVARHGLNGQDVKSILDEKEQIIRKSGILEYMPATEDFNGIGGLGQLKRWLGQRNQGFSQKARDFGLPNPRGVMLVGVPGCGKSLCAKAVAAEWMMPLLKFDLGRVFAGLVGESEERMRKALSVAESVAPCVLWIDEMEKGLAGIGGSGDSGVATRVFGTLLTWMEEKTKPVFVVATANNIDQLPPELLRKGRMDEIFFVDLPTPQNRAEILMIHLARRQRTPADYDISAVVHSTDGFSGAELEEVVIDALYEAYSSAERVLNTGHLLDSARQIIPLSKSRAKDIETLRQWATINCRMAAASEDIDPDSIASRRVRTLDI
;
A
#
# COMPACT_ATOMS: atom_id res chain seq x y z
N MET A 1 -4.88 -18.34 13.63
CA MET A 1 -5.78 -18.69 14.76
C MET A 1 -7.18 -18.09 14.63
N ALA A 2 -7.39 -16.79 14.30
CA ALA A 2 -8.75 -16.23 14.17
C ALA A 2 -9.57 -16.93 13.08
N PHE A 3 -9.04 -17.05 11.86
CA PHE A 3 -9.74 -17.73 10.75
C PHE A 3 -10.14 -19.16 11.07
N VAL A 4 -9.23 -19.96 11.64
CA VAL A 4 -9.47 -21.36 12.01
C VAL A 4 -10.59 -21.47 13.06
N ASN A 5 -10.57 -20.57 14.06
CA ASN A 5 -11.61 -20.52 15.08
C ASN A 5 -12.96 -20.08 14.52
N ASP A 6 -13.00 -19.02 13.69
CA ASP A 6 -14.24 -18.50 13.11
C ASP A 6 -14.88 -19.52 12.17
N LEU A 7 -14.07 -20.14 11.28
CA LEU A 7 -14.53 -21.22 10.41
C LEU A 7 -15.10 -22.40 11.23
N GLY A 8 -14.39 -22.79 12.28
CA GLY A 8 -14.85 -23.84 13.22
C GLY A 8 -16.17 -23.47 13.91
N ILE A 9 -16.38 -22.21 14.26
CA ILE A 9 -17.65 -21.73 14.85
C ILE A 9 -18.79 -21.86 13.83
N TYR A 10 -18.62 -21.38 12.59
CA TYR A 10 -19.65 -21.48 11.55
C TYR A 10 -20.03 -22.94 11.25
N ILE A 11 -19.03 -23.84 11.15
CA ILE A 11 -19.28 -25.26 10.90
C ILE A 11 -20.04 -25.90 12.08
N ARG A 12 -19.65 -25.62 13.33
CA ARG A 12 -20.37 -26.11 14.52
C ARG A 12 -21.78 -25.55 14.63
N ALA A 13 -21.99 -24.33 14.21
CA ALA A 13 -23.30 -23.70 14.19
C ALA A 13 -24.21 -24.21 13.05
N GLY A 14 -23.71 -25.13 12.20
CA GLY A 14 -24.50 -25.76 11.14
C GLY A 14 -24.75 -24.89 9.92
N TYR A 15 -23.83 -23.94 9.62
CA TYR A 15 -23.90 -23.17 8.39
C TYR A 15 -23.71 -24.09 7.18
N PRO A 16 -24.68 -24.15 6.24
CA PRO A 16 -24.66 -25.15 5.17
C PRO A 16 -23.63 -24.86 4.10
N ILE A 17 -23.46 -23.58 3.71
CA ILE A 17 -22.52 -23.15 2.67
C ILE A 17 -21.66 -22.01 3.20
N ILE A 18 -20.34 -22.18 3.09
CA ILE A 18 -19.35 -21.16 3.45
C ILE A 18 -18.44 -20.93 2.25
N THR A 19 -18.35 -19.69 1.79
CA THR A 19 -17.43 -19.28 0.72
C THR A 19 -16.16 -18.73 1.32
N ILE A 20 -15.02 -19.31 0.97
CA ILE A 20 -13.68 -18.87 1.33
C ILE A 20 -13.08 -18.15 0.10
N ILE A 21 -12.78 -16.87 0.24
CA ILE A 21 -12.19 -16.08 -0.85
C ILE A 21 -10.68 -16.15 -0.74
N SER A 22 -10.04 -16.89 -1.65
CA SER A 22 -8.59 -16.98 -1.77
C SER A 22 -8.17 -17.67 -3.05
N SER A 23 -6.97 -17.33 -3.54
CA SER A 23 -6.22 -18.06 -4.57
C SER A 23 -5.25 -19.09 -3.97
N GLU A 24 -5.05 -19.10 -2.64
CA GLU A 24 -4.11 -19.96 -1.93
C GLU A 24 -4.77 -21.30 -1.55
N GLU A 25 -4.96 -22.18 -2.53
CA GLU A 25 -5.66 -23.45 -2.30
C GLU A 25 -4.99 -24.35 -1.27
N ASP A 26 -3.66 -24.46 -1.33
CA ASP A 26 -2.90 -25.35 -0.44
C ASP A 26 -2.91 -24.82 1.00
N ARG A 27 -2.73 -23.51 1.18
CA ARG A 27 -2.79 -22.89 2.52
C ARG A 27 -4.19 -22.95 3.11
N ALA A 28 -5.24 -22.69 2.31
CA ALA A 28 -6.61 -22.83 2.76
C ALA A 28 -6.88 -24.27 3.23
N ARG A 29 -6.35 -25.25 2.49
CA ARG A 29 -6.46 -26.66 2.85
C ARG A 29 -5.72 -26.98 4.15
N GLU A 30 -4.47 -26.54 4.32
CA GLU A 30 -3.69 -26.74 5.55
C GLU A 30 -4.44 -26.18 6.78
N LEU A 31 -5.03 -24.98 6.67
CA LEU A 31 -5.79 -24.37 7.76
C LEU A 31 -7.11 -25.09 8.07
N ILE A 32 -7.76 -25.68 7.05
CA ILE A 32 -8.93 -26.54 7.26
C ILE A 32 -8.52 -27.83 7.96
N ASP A 33 -7.41 -28.44 7.56
CA ASP A 33 -6.88 -29.63 8.21
C ASP A 33 -6.48 -29.34 9.68
N GLU A 34 -5.83 -28.18 9.94
CA GLU A 34 -5.54 -27.71 11.30
C GLU A 34 -6.82 -27.54 12.15
N MET A 35 -7.86 -26.95 11.56
CA MET A 35 -9.15 -26.80 12.22
C MET A 35 -9.76 -28.16 12.60
N LEU A 36 -9.68 -29.15 11.71
CA LEU A 36 -10.21 -30.49 11.98
C LEU A 36 -9.45 -31.22 13.08
N LEU A 37 -8.19 -30.87 13.33
CA LEU A 37 -7.37 -31.45 14.41
C LEU A 37 -7.64 -30.80 15.78
N GLN A 38 -8.39 -29.70 15.87
CA GLN A 38 -8.76 -29.12 17.16
C GLN A 38 -9.67 -30.07 17.98
N ASP A 39 -9.47 -30.11 19.28
CA ASP A 39 -10.11 -31.10 20.20
C ASP A 39 -11.62 -31.23 20.01
N ASP A 40 -12.34 -30.13 19.82
CA ASP A 40 -13.80 -30.14 19.64
C ASP A 40 -14.24 -30.69 18.29
N MET A 41 -13.40 -30.61 17.25
CA MET A 41 -13.68 -31.11 15.91
C MET A 41 -13.14 -32.52 15.72
N ALA A 42 -11.99 -32.84 16.30
CA ALA A 42 -11.37 -34.16 16.25
C ALA A 42 -12.25 -35.25 16.89
N ARG A 43 -13.03 -34.91 17.93
CA ARG A 43 -13.97 -35.86 18.58
C ARG A 43 -15.13 -36.32 17.69
N ARG A 44 -15.37 -35.62 16.55
CA ARG A 44 -16.49 -35.91 15.65
C ARG A 44 -16.08 -36.70 14.41
N GLU A 45 -14.78 -36.99 14.22
CA GLU A 45 -14.23 -37.78 13.08
C GLU A 45 -14.78 -37.35 11.71
N ARG A 46 -14.95 -36.03 11.49
CA ARG A 46 -15.52 -35.52 10.23
C ARG A 46 -14.58 -35.78 9.07
N LYS A 47 -15.12 -36.40 8.02
CA LYS A 47 -14.39 -36.58 6.74
C LYS A 47 -14.33 -35.29 5.97
N LEU A 48 -13.22 -35.08 5.27
CA LEU A 48 -13.05 -33.99 4.34
C LEU A 48 -12.96 -34.53 2.92
N PHE A 49 -13.93 -34.15 2.08
CA PHE A 49 -13.92 -34.43 0.65
C PHE A 49 -13.50 -33.17 -0.12
N VAL A 50 -12.58 -33.32 -1.05
CA VAL A 50 -12.12 -32.22 -1.92
C VAL A 50 -12.58 -32.49 -3.34
N TRP A 51 -13.32 -31.55 -3.90
CA TRP A 51 -13.78 -31.61 -5.28
C TRP A 51 -13.01 -30.62 -6.17
N SER A 52 -12.69 -31.08 -7.37
CA SER A 52 -12.32 -30.24 -8.50
C SER A 52 -12.86 -30.87 -9.77
N VAL A 53 -13.14 -30.05 -10.79
CA VAL A 53 -13.66 -30.55 -12.09
C VAL A 53 -12.72 -31.57 -12.75
N SER A 54 -11.42 -31.48 -12.49
CA SER A 54 -10.40 -32.37 -13.08
C SER A 54 -10.34 -33.75 -12.40
N ARG A 55 -10.68 -33.82 -11.11
CA ARG A 55 -10.51 -35.05 -10.30
C ARG A 55 -11.82 -35.65 -9.75
N GLY A 56 -12.90 -34.86 -9.70
CA GLY A 56 -14.10 -35.23 -8.93
C GLY A 56 -13.87 -35.13 -7.44
N LEU A 57 -14.71 -35.76 -6.64
CA LEU A 57 -14.59 -35.87 -5.18
C LEU A 57 -13.49 -36.86 -4.78
N VAL A 58 -12.57 -36.42 -3.96
CA VAL A 58 -11.49 -37.20 -3.39
C VAL A 58 -11.58 -37.11 -1.88
N ASP A 59 -11.57 -38.25 -1.19
CA ASP A 59 -11.44 -38.28 0.27
C ASP A 59 -10.03 -37.79 0.63
N ALA A 60 -9.95 -36.83 1.52
CA ALA A 60 -8.71 -36.22 1.89
C ALA A 60 -7.76 -37.12 2.66
N GLN A 61 -8.30 -38.10 3.34
CA GLN A 61 -7.56 -39.06 4.18
C GLN A 61 -7.19 -40.34 3.42
N ASP A 62 -7.99 -40.73 2.45
CA ASP A 62 -7.78 -41.93 1.62
C ASP A 62 -7.10 -41.57 0.30
N ARG A 63 -5.84 -41.93 0.12
CA ARG A 63 -5.13 -41.78 -1.17
C ARG A 63 -5.40 -43.01 -2.04
N PRO A 64 -5.77 -42.90 -3.27
CA PRO A 64 -6.28 -41.87 -4.22
C PRO A 64 -7.55 -42.34 -4.96
N ALA A 65 -8.57 -42.75 -4.28
CA ALA A 65 -9.82 -43.10 -4.96
C ALA A 65 -10.62 -41.85 -5.33
N SER A 66 -10.24 -41.24 -6.47
CA SER A 66 -11.13 -40.25 -7.08
C SER A 66 -12.41 -40.95 -7.51
N LYS A 67 -13.55 -40.44 -7.06
CA LYS A 67 -14.84 -40.86 -7.60
C LYS A 67 -15.03 -40.19 -8.95
N GLU A 68 -14.43 -40.75 -10.01
CA GLU A 68 -14.37 -40.16 -11.36
C GLU A 68 -15.72 -39.74 -11.94
N ASP A 69 -16.78 -40.45 -11.55
CA ASP A 69 -18.15 -40.12 -11.91
C ASP A 69 -18.68 -38.83 -11.27
N THR A 70 -18.00 -38.28 -10.24
CA THR A 70 -18.36 -37.03 -9.56
C THR A 70 -17.64 -35.79 -10.13
N ARG A 71 -16.95 -35.88 -11.26
CA ARG A 71 -16.36 -34.72 -11.95
C ARG A 71 -17.40 -33.67 -12.37
N PRO A 72 -18.55 -34.05 -12.97
CA PRO A 72 -19.62 -33.09 -13.20
C PRO A 72 -20.16 -32.52 -11.90
N PRO A 73 -20.33 -31.19 -11.78
CA PRO A 73 -20.77 -30.56 -10.53
C PRO A 73 -22.13 -31.09 -10.05
N GLU A 74 -23.05 -31.44 -10.97
CA GLU A 74 -24.36 -32.01 -10.64
C GLU A 74 -24.24 -33.34 -9.90
N LYS A 75 -23.32 -34.20 -10.35
CA LYS A 75 -23.07 -35.50 -9.71
C LYS A 75 -22.36 -35.36 -8.35
N ALA A 76 -21.48 -34.35 -8.23
CA ALA A 76 -20.86 -34.05 -6.96
C ALA A 76 -21.89 -33.59 -5.92
N LEU A 77 -22.86 -32.74 -6.33
CA LEU A 77 -23.95 -32.31 -5.47
C LEU A 77 -24.88 -33.48 -5.10
N SER A 78 -25.17 -34.38 -6.04
CA SER A 78 -25.95 -35.60 -5.76
C SER A 78 -25.24 -36.51 -4.73
N PHE A 79 -23.91 -36.64 -4.81
CA PHE A 79 -23.15 -37.37 -3.80
C PHE A 79 -23.29 -36.75 -2.41
N ILE A 80 -23.31 -35.39 -2.30
CA ILE A 80 -23.53 -34.72 -1.01
C ILE A 80 -24.94 -35.02 -0.47
N ALA A 81 -25.95 -35.06 -1.35
CA ALA A 81 -27.32 -35.44 -0.95
C ALA A 81 -27.41 -36.85 -0.35
N ASP A 82 -26.76 -37.81 -1.00
CA ASP A 82 -26.78 -39.21 -0.62
C ASP A 82 -25.81 -39.55 0.54
N HIS A 83 -25.05 -38.59 1.05
CA HIS A 83 -24.05 -38.79 2.09
C HIS A 83 -24.65 -38.55 3.49
N ASP A 84 -24.78 -39.57 4.30
CA ASP A 84 -25.47 -39.50 5.61
C ASP A 84 -24.55 -39.11 6.79
N GLU A 85 -23.22 -39.21 6.62
CA GLU A 85 -22.25 -38.94 7.69
C GLU A 85 -21.91 -37.45 7.81
N GLU A 86 -21.43 -37.02 8.99
CA GLU A 86 -20.87 -35.68 9.18
C GLU A 86 -19.63 -35.48 8.28
N ALA A 87 -19.66 -34.52 7.39
CA ALA A 87 -18.58 -34.29 6.45
C ALA A 87 -18.45 -32.82 6.03
N LEU A 88 -17.24 -32.45 5.60
CA LEU A 88 -16.93 -31.21 4.92
C LEU A 88 -16.65 -31.49 3.44
N PHE A 89 -17.19 -30.65 2.58
CA PHE A 89 -17.01 -30.77 1.13
C PHE A 89 -16.35 -29.50 0.63
N LEU A 90 -15.05 -29.54 0.32
CA LEU A 90 -14.28 -28.41 -0.20
C LEU A 90 -14.31 -28.40 -1.73
N PHE A 91 -15.06 -27.47 -2.32
CA PHE A 91 -15.16 -27.30 -3.76
C PHE A 91 -14.24 -26.20 -4.24
N LYS A 92 -13.25 -26.56 -5.05
CA LYS A 92 -12.30 -25.63 -5.68
C LYS A 92 -12.87 -25.10 -6.95
N ASP A 93 -12.79 -23.76 -7.14
CA ASP A 93 -13.23 -23.05 -8.35
C ASP A 93 -14.64 -23.41 -8.82
N PHE A 94 -15.61 -23.45 -7.90
CA PHE A 94 -17.00 -23.73 -8.24
C PHE A 94 -17.71 -22.50 -8.84
N HIS A 95 -17.21 -21.29 -8.63
CA HIS A 95 -17.81 -20.02 -9.06
C HIS A 95 -18.11 -19.90 -10.57
N PRO A 96 -17.34 -20.51 -11.52
CA PRO A 96 -17.68 -20.39 -12.93
C PRO A 96 -19.02 -21.06 -13.29
N TYR A 97 -19.41 -22.09 -12.54
CA TYR A 97 -20.66 -22.83 -12.77
C TYR A 97 -21.91 -22.11 -12.26
N LEU A 98 -21.74 -21.08 -11.44
CA LEU A 98 -22.82 -20.29 -10.84
C LEU A 98 -23.13 -18.98 -11.61
N LYS A 99 -22.42 -18.70 -12.71
CA LYS A 99 -22.70 -17.52 -13.55
C LYS A 99 -23.95 -17.73 -14.37
N ASP A 100 -24.80 -16.69 -14.51
CA ASP A 100 -26.02 -16.72 -15.34
C ASP A 100 -25.73 -17.13 -16.79
N SER A 101 -24.55 -16.83 -17.29
CA SER A 101 -24.12 -17.21 -18.64
C SER A 101 -23.64 -18.66 -18.76
N SER A 102 -23.51 -19.40 -17.65
CA SER A 102 -23.03 -20.78 -17.66
C SER A 102 -24.15 -21.76 -18.02
N PRO A 103 -23.93 -22.67 -18.97
CA PRO A 103 -24.86 -23.76 -19.21
C PRO A 103 -25.11 -24.59 -17.96
N GLY A 104 -26.36 -24.80 -17.58
CA GLY A 104 -26.73 -25.59 -16.42
C GLY A 104 -26.72 -24.85 -15.06
N ALA A 105 -26.35 -23.56 -15.02
CA ALA A 105 -26.31 -22.79 -13.77
C ALA A 105 -27.64 -22.83 -13.01
N ALA A 106 -28.76 -22.63 -13.69
CA ALA A 106 -30.09 -22.69 -13.07
C ALA A 106 -30.39 -24.03 -12.41
N LEU A 107 -29.96 -25.15 -13.02
CA LEU A 107 -30.10 -26.49 -12.43
C LEU A 107 -29.24 -26.63 -11.17
N LEU A 108 -27.98 -26.23 -11.22
CA LEU A 108 -27.08 -26.30 -10.07
C LEU A 108 -27.56 -25.43 -8.89
N ILE A 109 -28.01 -24.20 -9.19
CA ILE A 109 -28.60 -23.32 -8.18
C ILE A 109 -29.85 -23.98 -7.55
N ARG A 110 -30.69 -24.62 -8.36
CA ARG A 110 -31.86 -25.32 -7.85
C ARG A 110 -31.45 -26.51 -6.96
N GLN A 111 -30.51 -27.35 -7.39
CA GLN A 111 -29.99 -28.47 -6.61
C GLN A 111 -29.40 -27.99 -5.28
N LEU A 112 -28.61 -26.92 -5.27
CA LEU A 112 -28.07 -26.33 -4.05
C LEU A 112 -29.18 -25.90 -3.10
N ARG A 113 -30.24 -25.26 -3.60
CA ARG A 113 -31.39 -24.85 -2.78
C ARG A 113 -32.17 -26.02 -2.21
N ASP A 114 -32.24 -27.13 -2.92
CA ASP A 114 -32.88 -28.35 -2.45
C ASP A 114 -32.05 -29.04 -1.37
N LEU A 115 -30.72 -28.98 -1.45
CA LEU A 115 -29.80 -29.51 -0.45
C LEU A 115 -29.77 -28.73 0.88
N LEU A 116 -30.03 -27.40 0.86
CA LEU A 116 -29.90 -26.55 2.04
C LEU A 116 -30.68 -27.03 3.28
N PRO A 117 -31.96 -27.42 3.18
CA PRO A 117 -32.71 -27.95 4.35
C PRO A 117 -32.11 -29.22 4.94
N GLU A 118 -31.61 -30.11 4.08
CA GLU A 118 -31.00 -31.36 4.48
C GLU A 118 -29.64 -31.15 5.17
N MET A 119 -28.84 -30.23 4.65
CA MET A 119 -27.54 -29.87 5.22
C MET A 119 -27.67 -29.23 6.60
N LYS A 120 -28.63 -28.31 6.79
CA LYS A 120 -28.88 -27.66 8.08
C LYS A 120 -29.17 -28.65 9.23
N GLY A 121 -29.73 -29.83 8.92
CA GLY A 121 -30.06 -30.86 9.91
C GLY A 121 -28.97 -31.90 10.13
N SER A 122 -27.99 -32.01 9.22
CA SER A 122 -27.11 -33.19 9.13
C SER A 122 -25.64 -32.94 9.44
N GLN A 123 -25.26 -31.72 9.86
CA GLN A 123 -23.85 -31.37 10.14
C GLN A 123 -22.91 -31.54 8.92
N ARG A 124 -23.46 -31.47 7.71
CA ARG A 124 -22.70 -31.40 6.45
C ARG A 124 -22.50 -29.96 6.10
N THR A 125 -21.28 -29.56 5.69
CA THR A 125 -20.98 -28.20 5.27
C THR A 125 -20.25 -28.21 3.95
N LEU A 126 -20.73 -27.39 2.99
CA LEU A 126 -20.10 -27.16 1.71
C LEU A 126 -19.23 -25.90 1.79
N LEU A 127 -17.94 -26.07 1.57
CA LEU A 127 -16.96 -25.00 1.52
C LEU A 127 -16.65 -24.67 0.05
N TRP A 128 -16.90 -23.45 -0.39
CA TRP A 128 -16.46 -22.97 -1.71
C TRP A 128 -15.16 -22.23 -1.55
N LEU A 129 -14.11 -22.67 -2.21
CA LEU A 129 -12.83 -21.99 -2.28
C LEU A 129 -12.64 -21.41 -3.68
N SER A 130 -12.60 -20.10 -3.78
CA SER A 130 -12.42 -19.42 -5.05
C SER A 130 -11.75 -18.05 -4.91
N PRO A 131 -11.03 -17.57 -5.94
CA PRO A 131 -10.34 -16.28 -5.90
C PRO A 131 -11.30 -15.08 -6.04
N VAL A 132 -12.54 -15.30 -6.41
CA VAL A 132 -13.57 -14.27 -6.62
C VAL A 132 -14.86 -14.61 -5.91
N LEU A 133 -15.54 -13.60 -5.40
CA LEU A 133 -16.86 -13.75 -4.80
C LEU A 133 -17.93 -13.78 -5.90
N GLN A 134 -18.58 -14.92 -6.06
CA GLN A 134 -19.68 -15.12 -7.00
C GLN A 134 -20.80 -15.88 -6.28
N ILE A 135 -21.84 -15.18 -5.87
CA ILE A 135 -23.00 -15.75 -5.16
C ILE A 135 -24.25 -15.39 -5.96
N PRO A 136 -25.00 -16.38 -6.47
CA PRO A 136 -26.30 -16.14 -7.09
C PRO A 136 -27.28 -15.47 -6.12
N PRO A 137 -28.16 -14.57 -6.60
CA PRO A 137 -29.15 -13.90 -5.76
C PRO A 137 -30.01 -14.86 -4.91
N GLU A 138 -30.30 -16.05 -5.44
CA GLU A 138 -31.11 -17.08 -4.79
C GLU A 138 -30.45 -17.70 -3.56
N LEU A 139 -29.11 -17.61 -3.45
CA LEU A 139 -28.31 -18.22 -2.38
C LEU A 139 -27.74 -17.20 -1.40
N GLN A 140 -27.91 -15.89 -1.64
CA GLN A 140 -27.30 -14.83 -0.84
C GLN A 140 -27.59 -14.92 0.68
N LYS A 141 -28.76 -15.44 1.05
CA LYS A 141 -29.15 -15.57 2.47
C LYS A 141 -28.59 -16.80 3.16
N ASP A 142 -28.14 -17.79 2.40
CA ASP A 142 -27.73 -19.10 2.89
C ASP A 142 -26.21 -19.32 2.79
N VAL A 143 -25.50 -18.44 2.10
CA VAL A 143 -24.05 -18.48 1.93
C VAL A 143 -23.38 -17.50 2.88
N THR A 144 -22.46 -17.99 3.68
CA THR A 144 -21.60 -17.17 4.54
C THR A 144 -20.27 -16.94 3.86
N VAL A 145 -19.77 -15.70 3.88
CA VAL A 145 -18.50 -15.31 3.26
C VAL A 145 -17.43 -15.18 4.33
N VAL A 146 -16.29 -15.81 4.08
CA VAL A 146 -15.12 -15.75 4.96
C VAL A 146 -13.89 -15.47 4.09
N ASP A 147 -13.15 -14.43 4.43
CA ASP A 147 -11.90 -14.11 3.76
C ASP A 147 -10.75 -14.91 4.39
N LEU A 148 -9.92 -15.55 3.55
CA LEU A 148 -8.67 -16.13 4.02
C LEU A 148 -7.68 -14.99 4.29
N PRO A 149 -7.25 -14.77 5.55
CA PRO A 149 -6.31 -13.71 5.85
C PRO A 149 -4.95 -14.01 5.22
N LEU A 150 -4.19 -12.96 4.89
CA LEU A 150 -2.79 -13.10 4.50
C LEU A 150 -1.98 -13.76 5.62
N PRO A 151 -0.81 -14.36 5.28
CA PRO A 151 0.05 -14.97 6.28
C PRO A 151 0.40 -14.00 7.42
N THR A 152 0.50 -14.52 8.63
CA THR A 152 0.96 -13.79 9.80
C THR A 152 2.48 -13.59 9.76
N GLU A 153 3.00 -12.69 10.59
CA GLU A 153 4.44 -12.48 10.72
C GLU A 153 5.18 -13.79 11.06
N SER A 154 4.60 -14.64 11.91
CA SER A 154 5.18 -15.95 12.25
C SER A 154 5.19 -16.91 11.06
N GLU A 155 4.16 -16.91 10.21
CA GLU A 155 4.13 -17.70 8.98
C GLU A 155 5.17 -17.20 7.97
N TYR A 156 5.32 -15.87 7.77
CA TYR A 156 6.40 -15.34 6.92
C TYR A 156 7.78 -15.68 7.45
N ARG A 157 7.98 -15.64 8.77
CA ARG A 157 9.26 -16.05 9.38
C ARG A 157 9.57 -17.52 9.12
N GLN A 158 8.55 -18.39 9.12
CA GLN A 158 8.70 -19.78 8.71
C GLN A 158 9.06 -19.92 7.22
N VAL A 159 8.41 -19.16 6.35
CA VAL A 159 8.71 -19.14 4.90
C VAL A 159 10.16 -18.73 4.65
N VAL A 160 10.63 -17.66 5.31
CA VAL A 160 12.04 -17.21 5.21
C VAL A 160 13.00 -18.29 5.72
N ALA A 161 12.69 -18.91 6.86
CA ALA A 161 13.52 -19.99 7.42
C ALA A 161 13.56 -21.23 6.51
N GLN A 162 12.45 -21.61 5.89
CA GLN A 162 12.39 -22.71 4.94
C GLN A 162 13.19 -22.41 3.67
N ALA A 163 13.07 -21.20 3.12
CA ALA A 163 13.85 -20.76 1.97
C ALA A 163 15.36 -20.77 2.27
N ALA A 164 15.75 -20.29 3.47
CA ALA A 164 17.14 -20.31 3.93
C ALA A 164 17.68 -21.74 4.08
N ALA A 165 16.90 -22.65 4.67
CA ALA A 165 17.28 -24.05 4.85
C ALA A 165 17.47 -24.77 3.49
N GLN A 166 16.54 -24.54 2.55
CA GLN A 166 16.66 -25.11 1.20
C GLN A 166 17.84 -24.53 0.42
N ALA A 167 18.08 -23.21 0.56
CA ALA A 167 19.25 -22.56 -0.05
C ALA A 167 20.57 -23.13 0.51
N SER A 168 20.67 -23.31 1.82
CA SER A 168 21.83 -23.88 2.50
C SER A 168 22.12 -25.35 2.14
N ALA A 169 21.11 -26.08 1.66
CA ALA A 169 21.30 -27.46 1.17
C ALA A 169 22.15 -27.51 -0.12
N ASN A 170 22.30 -26.40 -0.84
CA ASN A 170 23.16 -26.28 -2.01
C ASN A 170 24.50 -25.63 -1.61
N PRO A 171 25.65 -26.36 -1.71
CA PRO A 171 26.95 -25.82 -1.29
C PRO A 171 27.41 -24.58 -2.05
N THR A 172 26.80 -24.27 -3.20
CA THR A 172 27.17 -23.11 -4.03
C THR A 172 26.40 -21.83 -3.63
N VAL A 173 25.47 -21.92 -2.68
CA VAL A 173 24.61 -20.82 -2.24
C VAL A 173 25.08 -20.34 -0.86
N SER A 174 25.36 -19.04 -0.73
CA SER A 174 25.73 -18.42 0.54
C SER A 174 24.48 -17.88 1.24
N VAL A 175 24.22 -18.32 2.46
CA VAL A 175 23.14 -17.78 3.29
C VAL A 175 23.76 -17.02 4.46
N ASP A 176 23.50 -15.71 4.53
CA ASP A 176 23.99 -14.80 5.57
C ASP A 176 22.80 -14.00 6.10
N LEU A 177 22.15 -14.54 7.13
CA LEU A 177 20.92 -14.00 7.73
C LEU A 177 21.14 -13.86 9.24
N ASP A 178 21.34 -12.64 9.69
CA ASP A 178 21.16 -12.25 11.09
C ASP A 178 19.67 -11.94 11.39
N GLU A 179 19.35 -11.69 12.64
CA GLU A 179 17.97 -11.38 13.05
C GLU A 179 17.42 -10.12 12.38
N ASP A 180 18.24 -9.10 12.17
CA ASP A 180 17.83 -7.86 11.50
C ASP A 180 17.51 -8.11 10.02
N ALA A 181 18.30 -8.95 9.34
CA ALA A 181 18.04 -9.37 7.97
C ALA A 181 16.76 -10.21 7.84
N ILE A 182 16.53 -11.14 8.77
CA ILE A 182 15.29 -11.92 8.82
C ILE A 182 14.08 -10.98 9.01
N ASP A 183 14.15 -10.05 9.95
CA ASP A 183 13.07 -9.10 10.21
C ASP A 183 12.80 -8.21 8.97
N ALA A 184 13.84 -7.77 8.28
CA ALA A 184 13.71 -7.00 7.05
C ALA A 184 13.03 -7.80 5.91
N LEU A 185 13.44 -9.06 5.71
CA LEU A 185 12.83 -9.95 4.71
C LEU A 185 11.38 -10.27 5.07
N VAL A 186 11.08 -10.56 6.33
CA VAL A 186 9.72 -10.80 6.82
C VAL A 186 8.84 -9.58 6.57
N LYS A 187 9.32 -8.39 6.91
CA LYS A 187 8.60 -7.12 6.65
C LYS A 187 8.37 -6.91 5.15
N ALA A 188 9.34 -7.23 4.31
CA ALA A 188 9.21 -7.14 2.86
C ALA A 188 8.17 -8.14 2.31
N CYS A 189 8.08 -9.35 2.87
CA CYS A 189 7.10 -10.36 2.48
C CYS A 189 5.66 -10.03 2.91
N GLN A 190 5.46 -9.23 3.95
CA GLN A 190 4.11 -8.86 4.41
C GLN A 190 3.27 -8.29 3.26
N GLY A 191 2.02 -8.75 3.15
CA GLY A 191 1.13 -8.37 2.05
C GLY A 191 1.21 -9.25 0.81
N LEU A 192 2.15 -10.18 0.73
CA LEU A 192 2.16 -11.24 -0.28
C LEU A 192 1.39 -12.46 0.21
N THR A 193 0.82 -13.23 -0.69
CA THR A 193 0.41 -14.59 -0.38
C THR A 193 1.63 -15.45 -0.03
N ARG A 194 1.43 -16.57 0.64
CA ARG A 194 2.54 -17.48 0.98
C ARG A 194 3.31 -17.91 -0.27
N SER A 195 2.61 -18.31 -1.32
CA SER A 195 3.23 -18.73 -2.58
C SER A 195 4.00 -17.60 -3.29
N GLU A 196 3.49 -16.38 -3.23
CA GLU A 196 4.19 -15.21 -3.78
C GLU A 196 5.47 -14.90 -2.98
N ALA A 197 5.41 -14.98 -1.65
CA ALA A 197 6.58 -14.80 -0.80
C ALA A 197 7.64 -15.88 -1.03
N GLU A 198 7.25 -17.15 -1.12
CA GLU A 198 8.13 -18.26 -1.46
C GLU A 198 8.82 -18.04 -2.83
N ASN A 199 8.02 -17.72 -3.85
CA ASN A 199 8.54 -17.45 -5.19
C ASN A 199 9.52 -16.28 -5.24
N ALA A 200 9.21 -15.19 -4.51
CA ALA A 200 10.08 -14.01 -4.42
C ALA A 200 11.44 -14.36 -3.78
N LEU A 201 11.42 -15.11 -2.68
CA LEU A 201 12.63 -15.57 -1.99
C LEU A 201 13.46 -16.54 -2.85
N TYR A 202 12.82 -17.53 -3.48
CA TYR A 202 13.52 -18.45 -4.38
C TYR A 202 14.13 -17.74 -5.58
N LYS A 203 13.43 -16.77 -6.16
CA LYS A 203 13.96 -15.92 -7.23
C LYS A 203 15.20 -15.14 -6.77
N ALA A 204 15.18 -14.60 -5.56
CA ALA A 204 16.33 -13.91 -4.97
C ALA A 204 17.53 -14.85 -4.82
N VAL A 205 17.31 -16.05 -4.25
CA VAL A 205 18.34 -17.10 -4.09
C VAL A 205 18.97 -17.48 -5.43
N VAL A 206 18.15 -17.70 -6.47
CA VAL A 206 18.64 -18.10 -7.79
C VAL A 206 19.41 -16.97 -8.47
N ALA A 207 18.93 -15.72 -8.36
CA ALA A 207 19.53 -14.57 -9.03
C ALA A 207 20.91 -14.20 -8.47
N ARG A 208 21.15 -14.42 -7.17
CA ARG A 208 22.38 -14.00 -6.48
C ARG A 208 23.24 -15.14 -5.97
N HIS A 209 22.81 -16.39 -6.13
CA HIS A 209 23.43 -17.55 -5.51
C HIS A 209 23.61 -17.37 -3.98
N GLY A 210 22.65 -16.69 -3.33
CA GLY A 210 22.69 -16.40 -1.91
C GLY A 210 21.36 -15.86 -1.38
N LEU A 211 21.25 -15.73 -0.05
CA LEU A 211 20.15 -15.06 0.63
C LEU A 211 20.69 -14.22 1.78
N ASN A 212 20.41 -12.92 1.75
CA ASN A 212 20.82 -11.96 2.78
C ASN A 212 19.85 -10.78 2.87
N GLY A 213 20.08 -9.83 3.78
CA GLY A 213 19.23 -8.67 3.98
C GLY A 213 19.08 -7.72 2.77
N GLN A 214 19.96 -7.81 1.75
CA GLN A 214 19.84 -7.00 0.53
C GLN A 214 18.76 -7.53 -0.44
N ASP A 215 18.26 -8.74 -0.22
CA ASP A 215 17.25 -9.37 -1.07
C ASP A 215 15.83 -8.83 -0.86
N VAL A 216 15.65 -7.95 0.14
CA VAL A 216 14.45 -7.10 0.28
C VAL A 216 14.05 -6.47 -1.05
N LYS A 217 15.00 -6.00 -1.85
CA LYS A 217 14.72 -5.40 -3.16
C LYS A 217 14.05 -6.39 -4.13
N SER A 218 14.48 -7.63 -4.17
CA SER A 218 13.88 -8.67 -5.03
C SER A 218 12.43 -8.95 -4.65
N ILE A 219 12.11 -8.89 -3.36
CA ILE A 219 10.73 -9.06 -2.86
C ILE A 219 9.86 -7.86 -3.24
N LEU A 220 10.42 -6.65 -3.13
CA LEU A 220 9.72 -5.43 -3.54
C LEU A 220 9.45 -5.41 -5.06
N ASP A 221 10.38 -5.93 -5.88
CA ASP A 221 10.19 -6.09 -7.33
C ASP A 221 9.03 -7.06 -7.65
N GLU A 222 8.81 -8.09 -6.84
CA GLU A 222 7.66 -8.99 -7.00
C GLU A 222 6.34 -8.28 -6.67
N LYS A 223 6.30 -7.49 -5.60
CA LYS A 223 5.15 -6.61 -5.29
C LYS A 223 4.84 -5.64 -6.44
N GLU A 224 5.88 -5.10 -7.09
CA GLU A 224 5.71 -4.26 -8.27
C GLU A 224 4.92 -4.96 -9.39
N GLN A 225 5.20 -6.25 -9.64
CA GLN A 225 4.47 -7.02 -10.65
C GLN A 225 2.98 -7.17 -10.33
N ILE A 226 2.64 -7.36 -9.05
CA ILE A 226 1.25 -7.44 -8.58
C ILE A 226 0.53 -6.11 -8.82
N ILE A 227 1.19 -5.00 -8.47
CA ILE A 227 0.64 -3.65 -8.65
C ILE A 227 0.43 -3.34 -10.14
N ARG A 228 1.42 -3.63 -10.99
CA ARG A 228 1.34 -3.42 -12.45
C ARG A 228 0.17 -4.16 -13.09
N LYS A 229 -0.13 -5.38 -12.63
CA LYS A 229 -1.28 -6.16 -13.13
C LYS A 229 -2.63 -5.49 -12.84
N SER A 230 -2.72 -4.63 -11.82
CA SER A 230 -3.96 -3.93 -11.48
C SER A 230 -4.33 -2.81 -12.46
N GLY A 231 -3.34 -2.18 -13.10
CA GLY A 231 -3.50 -1.11 -14.10
C GLY A 231 -4.00 0.24 -13.58
N ILE A 232 -4.26 0.38 -12.26
CA ILE A 232 -4.86 1.59 -11.66
C ILE A 232 -3.83 2.37 -10.84
N LEU A 233 -3.00 1.66 -10.08
CA LEU A 233 -1.90 2.23 -9.31
C LEU A 233 -0.59 2.10 -10.08
N GLU A 234 0.28 3.09 -9.92
CA GLU A 234 1.61 3.08 -10.49
C GLU A 234 2.63 2.80 -9.39
N TYR A 235 3.43 1.75 -9.57
CA TYR A 235 4.56 1.50 -8.68
C TYR A 235 5.67 2.50 -8.99
N MET A 236 6.16 3.18 -7.96
CA MET A 236 7.26 4.13 -8.07
C MET A 236 8.49 3.58 -7.35
N PRO A 237 9.65 3.54 -8.01
CA PRO A 237 10.88 3.16 -7.32
C PRO A 237 11.21 4.22 -6.25
N ALA A 238 11.45 3.76 -5.04
CA ALA A 238 11.87 4.62 -3.92
C ALA A 238 13.39 4.84 -4.01
N THR A 239 13.81 5.80 -4.83
CA THR A 239 15.22 6.09 -5.13
C THR A 239 15.83 7.16 -4.22
N GLU A 240 15.00 7.87 -3.46
CA GLU A 240 15.40 8.99 -2.61
C GLU A 240 15.26 8.59 -1.14
N ASP A 241 16.27 8.87 -0.33
CA ASP A 241 16.22 8.79 1.13
C ASP A 241 16.10 10.18 1.76
N PHE A 242 15.99 10.27 3.09
CA PHE A 242 15.92 11.54 3.80
C PHE A 242 17.21 12.37 3.71
N ASN A 243 18.36 11.77 3.37
CA ASN A 243 19.61 12.48 3.17
C ASN A 243 19.59 13.26 1.84
N GLY A 244 18.79 12.80 0.88
CA GLY A 244 18.57 13.48 -0.39
C GLY A 244 17.63 14.69 -0.31
N ILE A 245 17.10 15.03 0.87
CA ILE A 245 16.17 16.14 1.08
C ILE A 245 16.77 17.10 2.10
N GLY A 246 17.09 18.34 1.68
CA GLY A 246 17.57 19.37 2.61
C GLY A 246 16.45 19.89 3.51
N GLY A 247 16.76 20.19 4.77
CA GLY A 247 15.81 20.71 5.75
C GLY A 247 14.74 19.74 6.21
N LEU A 248 13.54 20.26 6.54
CA LEU A 248 12.35 19.52 6.98
C LEU A 248 12.57 18.72 8.28
N GLY A 249 13.39 19.20 9.19
CA GLY A 249 13.83 18.47 10.38
C GLY A 249 12.70 17.99 11.30
N GLN A 250 11.61 18.77 11.47
CA GLN A 250 10.47 18.35 12.27
C GLN A 250 9.67 17.22 11.60
N LEU A 251 9.44 17.31 10.30
CA LEU A 251 8.76 16.28 9.52
C LEU A 251 9.56 14.96 9.55
N LYS A 252 10.86 15.02 9.28
CA LYS A 252 11.76 13.83 9.32
C LYS A 252 11.73 13.14 10.69
N ARG A 253 11.81 13.91 11.78
CA ARG A 253 11.74 13.39 13.15
C ARG A 253 10.38 12.74 13.43
N TRP A 254 9.29 13.36 13.02
CA TRP A 254 7.95 12.84 13.19
C TRP A 254 7.76 11.53 12.41
N LEU A 255 8.21 11.47 11.16
CA LEU A 255 8.15 10.27 10.31
C LEU A 255 8.98 9.12 10.90
N GLY A 256 10.18 9.40 11.45
CA GLY A 256 11.00 8.40 12.14
C GLY A 256 10.28 7.75 13.33
N GLN A 257 9.51 8.54 14.11
CA GLN A 257 8.69 8.00 15.19
C GLN A 257 7.54 7.12 14.66
N ARG A 258 6.92 7.47 13.53
CA ARG A 258 5.79 6.73 12.95
C ARG A 258 6.18 5.39 12.32
N ASN A 259 7.42 5.26 11.82
CA ASN A 259 7.92 4.00 11.27
C ASN A 259 7.76 2.83 12.25
N GLN A 260 7.98 3.07 13.54
CA GLN A 260 7.86 2.04 14.58
C GLN A 260 6.41 1.54 14.78
N GLY A 261 5.42 2.34 14.40
CA GLY A 261 3.99 2.04 14.59
C GLY A 261 3.47 0.86 13.76
N PHE A 262 4.23 0.37 12.79
CA PHE A 262 3.83 -0.77 11.96
C PHE A 262 4.26 -2.13 12.54
N SER A 263 5.05 -2.15 13.62
CA SER A 263 5.53 -3.37 14.25
C SER A 263 4.47 -4.05 15.13
N GLN A 264 4.61 -5.36 15.34
CA GLN A 264 3.76 -6.08 16.30
C GLN A 264 3.92 -5.51 17.72
N LYS A 265 5.14 -5.17 18.11
CA LYS A 265 5.43 -4.56 19.43
C LYS A 265 4.65 -3.26 19.65
N ALA A 266 4.44 -2.46 18.60
CA ALA A 266 3.65 -1.23 18.70
C ALA A 266 2.16 -1.55 18.91
N ARG A 267 1.63 -2.56 18.23
CA ARG A 267 0.24 -3.04 18.43
C ARG A 267 0.04 -3.58 19.85
N ASP A 268 0.97 -4.38 20.35
CA ASP A 268 0.93 -4.93 21.70
C ASP A 268 1.03 -3.83 22.77
N PHE A 269 1.72 -2.72 22.45
CA PHE A 269 1.77 -1.53 23.27
C PHE A 269 0.48 -0.68 23.22
N GLY A 270 -0.44 -0.98 22.30
CA GLY A 270 -1.72 -0.28 22.11
C GLY A 270 -1.67 0.88 21.11
N LEU A 271 -0.61 0.97 20.28
CA LEU A 271 -0.55 1.99 19.23
C LEU A 271 -1.38 1.57 18.00
N PRO A 272 -2.20 2.48 17.44
CA PRO A 272 -2.86 2.23 16.17
C PRO A 272 -1.86 2.29 15.01
N ASN A 273 -2.19 1.64 13.89
CA ASN A 273 -1.41 1.81 12.67
C ASN A 273 -1.39 3.27 12.24
N PRO A 274 -0.22 3.84 11.85
CA PRO A 274 -0.14 5.17 11.29
C PRO A 274 -1.03 5.30 10.04
N ARG A 275 -1.79 6.37 9.95
CA ARG A 275 -2.77 6.58 8.87
C ARG A 275 -2.18 7.31 7.68
N GLY A 276 -1.47 8.39 7.93
CA GLY A 276 -0.88 9.20 6.88
C GLY A 276 -0.55 10.62 7.28
N VAL A 277 0.04 11.33 6.36
CA VAL A 277 0.44 12.73 6.47
C VAL A 277 0.00 13.52 5.25
N MET A 278 -0.45 14.74 5.46
CA MET A 278 -0.67 15.69 4.39
C MET A 278 0.44 16.75 4.40
N LEU A 279 1.03 16.99 3.23
CA LEU A 279 2.06 18.00 3.02
C LEU A 279 1.48 19.13 2.17
N VAL A 280 1.21 20.25 2.81
CA VAL A 280 0.71 21.46 2.17
C VAL A 280 1.84 22.47 2.09
N GLY A 281 1.95 23.25 1.03
CA GLY A 281 2.98 24.30 0.99
C GLY A 281 3.39 24.74 -0.39
N VAL A 282 4.46 25.51 -0.41
CA VAL A 282 4.97 26.16 -1.62
C VAL A 282 5.40 25.13 -2.67
N PRO A 283 5.02 25.28 -3.95
CA PRO A 283 5.52 24.42 -5.02
C PRO A 283 7.05 24.39 -5.08
N GLY A 284 7.62 23.24 -5.47
CA GLY A 284 9.07 23.08 -5.61
C GLY A 284 9.87 22.94 -4.31
N CYS A 285 9.21 22.86 -3.13
CA CYS A 285 9.88 22.73 -1.83
C CYS A 285 9.99 21.26 -1.31
N GLY A 286 9.97 20.27 -2.19
CA GLY A 286 10.31 18.88 -1.84
C GLY A 286 9.15 18.01 -1.32
N LYS A 287 7.89 18.46 -1.37
CA LYS A 287 6.73 17.67 -0.89
C LYS A 287 6.63 16.27 -1.52
N SER A 288 6.72 16.18 -2.83
CA SER A 288 6.66 14.91 -3.57
C SER A 288 7.91 14.04 -3.35
N LEU A 289 9.07 14.63 -3.07
CA LEU A 289 10.28 13.90 -2.68
C LEU A 289 10.10 13.22 -1.32
N CYS A 290 9.35 13.82 -0.39
CA CYS A 290 9.09 13.24 0.92
C CYS A 290 8.37 11.89 0.80
N ALA A 291 7.41 11.72 -0.13
CA ALA A 291 6.72 10.44 -0.33
C ALA A 291 7.70 9.33 -0.72
N LYS A 292 8.64 9.64 -1.63
CA LYS A 292 9.69 8.70 -2.06
C LYS A 292 10.64 8.36 -0.91
N ALA A 293 11.06 9.38 -0.14
CA ALA A 293 11.97 9.18 0.98
C ALA A 293 11.33 8.37 2.12
N VAL A 294 10.05 8.59 2.41
CA VAL A 294 9.31 7.77 3.40
C VAL A 294 9.30 6.31 2.99
N ALA A 295 9.00 6.01 1.74
CA ALA A 295 8.95 4.64 1.24
C ALA A 295 10.33 3.96 1.27
N ALA A 296 11.39 4.68 0.89
CA ALA A 296 12.76 4.18 0.96
C ALA A 296 13.21 3.89 2.39
N GLU A 297 13.04 4.86 3.30
CA GLU A 297 13.43 4.76 4.69
C GLU A 297 12.68 3.65 5.44
N TRP A 298 11.40 3.47 5.12
CA TRP A 298 10.59 2.45 5.75
C TRP A 298 10.66 1.09 5.07
N MET A 299 11.39 1.00 3.93
CA MET A 299 11.50 -0.20 3.10
C MET A 299 10.12 -0.74 2.70
N MET A 300 9.24 0.17 2.27
CA MET A 300 7.87 -0.15 1.83
C MET A 300 7.69 0.19 0.34
N PRO A 301 6.86 -0.55 -0.40
CA PRO A 301 6.51 -0.19 -1.77
C PRO A 301 5.81 1.17 -1.81
N LEU A 302 6.18 1.99 -2.80
CA LEU A 302 5.55 3.28 -3.07
C LEU A 302 4.54 3.13 -4.20
N LEU A 303 3.28 3.40 -3.90
CA LEU A 303 2.17 3.38 -4.84
C LEU A 303 1.75 4.80 -5.16
N LYS A 304 1.93 5.25 -6.39
CA LYS A 304 1.39 6.54 -6.83
C LYS A 304 -0.05 6.37 -7.27
N PHE A 305 -0.92 7.14 -6.67
CA PHE A 305 -2.34 7.18 -6.98
C PHE A 305 -2.69 8.49 -7.70
N ASP A 306 -2.99 8.35 -8.99
CA ASP A 306 -3.39 9.46 -9.84
C ASP A 306 -4.92 9.60 -9.83
N LEU A 307 -5.41 10.58 -9.07
CA LEU A 307 -6.84 10.88 -8.99
C LEU A 307 -7.43 11.25 -10.37
N GLY A 308 -6.66 11.90 -11.23
CA GLY A 308 -7.10 12.28 -12.57
C GLY A 308 -7.48 11.07 -13.44
N ARG A 309 -6.75 9.96 -13.31
CA ARG A 309 -7.07 8.71 -14.04
C ARG A 309 -8.35 8.05 -13.54
N VAL A 310 -8.70 8.24 -12.28
CA VAL A 310 -9.95 7.71 -11.72
C VAL A 310 -11.15 8.43 -12.29
N PHE A 311 -11.05 9.76 -12.45
CA PHE A 311 -12.13 10.60 -12.97
C PHE A 311 -12.26 10.57 -14.50
N ALA A 312 -11.28 10.04 -15.24
CA ALA A 312 -11.30 9.97 -16.72
C ALA A 312 -12.28 8.93 -17.30
N GLY A 313 -13.06 8.21 -16.47
CA GLY A 313 -14.01 7.18 -16.89
C GLY A 313 -15.45 7.68 -17.02
N LEU A 314 -16.33 6.84 -17.58
CA LEU A 314 -17.77 7.07 -17.62
C LEU A 314 -18.38 7.09 -16.21
N VAL A 315 -19.53 7.73 -16.08
CA VAL A 315 -20.30 7.78 -14.81
C VAL A 315 -20.57 6.36 -14.27
N GLY A 316 -20.17 6.07 -13.04
CA GLY A 316 -20.26 4.75 -12.42
C GLY A 316 -18.96 3.95 -12.40
N GLU A 317 -18.10 4.05 -13.42
CA GLU A 317 -16.80 3.39 -13.45
C GLU A 317 -15.79 4.02 -12.48
N SER A 318 -15.91 5.31 -12.22
CA SER A 318 -14.97 6.06 -11.36
C SER A 318 -15.01 5.59 -9.90
N GLU A 319 -16.20 5.30 -9.36
CA GLU A 319 -16.33 4.76 -7.99
C GLU A 319 -15.75 3.34 -7.89
N GLU A 320 -16.01 2.50 -8.89
CA GLU A 320 -15.47 1.13 -8.94
C GLU A 320 -13.94 1.15 -9.06
N ARG A 321 -13.39 2.01 -9.92
CA ARG A 321 -11.94 2.22 -10.06
C ARG A 321 -11.33 2.70 -8.74
N MET A 322 -11.98 3.63 -8.03
CA MET A 322 -11.52 4.08 -6.72
C MET A 322 -11.46 2.90 -5.74
N ARG A 323 -12.54 2.15 -5.57
CA ARG A 323 -12.58 0.99 -4.67
C ARG A 323 -11.53 -0.06 -5.03
N LYS A 324 -11.36 -0.34 -6.32
CA LYS A 324 -10.36 -1.28 -6.82
C LYS A 324 -8.94 -0.82 -6.52
N ALA A 325 -8.63 0.48 -6.72
CA ALA A 325 -7.32 1.04 -6.39
C ALA A 325 -7.01 0.91 -4.89
N LEU A 326 -7.97 1.25 -4.03
CA LEU A 326 -7.82 1.16 -2.59
C LEU A 326 -7.67 -0.30 -2.13
N SER A 327 -8.44 -1.23 -2.71
CA SER A 327 -8.30 -2.67 -2.44
C SER A 327 -6.92 -3.21 -2.85
N VAL A 328 -6.38 -2.77 -3.99
CA VAL A 328 -5.00 -3.13 -4.40
C VAL A 328 -3.98 -2.58 -3.42
N ALA A 329 -4.12 -1.33 -2.97
CA ALA A 329 -3.21 -0.76 -1.96
C ALA A 329 -3.26 -1.57 -0.65
N GLU A 330 -4.44 -1.99 -0.22
CA GLU A 330 -4.61 -2.84 0.96
C GLU A 330 -4.04 -4.25 0.79
N SER A 331 -4.14 -4.82 -0.41
CA SER A 331 -3.60 -6.16 -0.69
C SER A 331 -2.07 -6.21 -0.68
N VAL A 332 -1.41 -5.08 -0.94
CA VAL A 332 0.06 -4.95 -0.95
C VAL A 332 0.62 -4.38 0.35
N ALA A 333 -0.27 -4.05 1.30
CA ALA A 333 0.13 -3.48 2.60
C ALA A 333 1.09 -4.44 3.37
N PRO A 334 2.11 -3.91 4.08
CA PRO A 334 2.36 -2.50 4.33
C PRO A 334 2.93 -1.76 3.13
N CYS A 335 2.39 -0.58 2.82
CA CYS A 335 2.83 0.25 1.69
C CYS A 335 2.62 1.74 1.96
N VAL A 336 3.29 2.57 1.17
CA VAL A 336 3.06 4.02 1.11
C VAL A 336 2.20 4.34 -0.10
N LEU A 337 1.02 4.93 0.12
CA LEU A 337 0.12 5.41 -0.92
C LEU A 337 0.34 6.91 -1.09
N TRP A 338 0.95 7.29 -2.21
CA TRP A 338 1.24 8.68 -2.54
C TRP A 338 0.15 9.27 -3.43
N ILE A 339 -0.54 10.27 -2.92
CA ILE A 339 -1.55 11.05 -3.65
C ILE A 339 -0.97 12.43 -3.92
N ASP A 340 -0.51 12.65 -5.15
CA ASP A 340 0.13 13.90 -5.52
C ASP A 340 -0.90 14.94 -5.98
N GLU A 341 -0.72 16.18 -5.55
CA GLU A 341 -1.54 17.33 -5.96
C GLU A 341 -3.06 17.03 -5.87
N MET A 342 -3.50 16.64 -4.66
CA MET A 342 -4.90 16.22 -4.42
C MET A 342 -5.92 17.23 -4.95
N GLU A 343 -5.60 18.53 -4.88
CA GLU A 343 -6.46 19.61 -5.37
C GLU A 343 -6.77 19.50 -6.86
N LYS A 344 -5.85 18.98 -7.68
CA LYS A 344 -6.08 18.83 -9.13
C LYS A 344 -7.15 17.78 -9.45
N GLY A 345 -7.15 16.67 -8.70
CA GLY A 345 -8.21 15.67 -8.81
C GLY A 345 -9.58 16.16 -8.34
N LEU A 346 -9.59 17.23 -7.54
CA LEU A 346 -10.80 17.81 -6.94
C LEU A 346 -11.32 19.06 -7.69
N ALA A 347 -10.56 19.59 -8.64
CA ALA A 347 -10.91 20.80 -9.40
C ALA A 347 -12.24 20.69 -10.17
N GLY A 348 -12.79 19.49 -10.35
CA GLY A 348 -14.13 19.24 -10.92
C GLY A 348 -15.28 19.31 -9.91
N ILE A 349 -14.98 19.41 -8.61
CA ILE A 349 -16.00 19.45 -7.54
C ILE A 349 -16.49 20.90 -7.40
N GLY A 350 -17.47 21.31 -8.19
CA GLY A 350 -18.05 22.66 -8.11
C GLY A 350 -18.44 23.25 -9.46
N GLY A 351 -18.08 22.62 -10.56
CA GLY A 351 -18.51 22.99 -11.91
C GLY A 351 -19.89 22.40 -12.26
N SER A 352 -20.68 23.12 -13.05
CA SER A 352 -22.08 22.88 -13.30
C SER A 352 -22.45 21.61 -14.12
N GLY A 353 -21.53 20.63 -14.29
CA GLY A 353 -21.79 19.47 -15.14
C GLY A 353 -21.58 18.09 -14.52
N ASP A 354 -20.65 17.91 -13.55
CA ASP A 354 -20.23 16.58 -13.05
C ASP A 354 -19.93 16.53 -11.55
N SER A 355 -20.40 17.52 -10.80
CA SER A 355 -20.08 17.72 -9.36
C SER A 355 -20.51 16.55 -8.46
N GLY A 356 -21.54 15.81 -8.83
CA GLY A 356 -22.06 14.70 -8.03
C GLY A 356 -21.20 13.44 -8.04
N VAL A 357 -20.51 13.15 -9.12
CA VAL A 357 -19.64 11.95 -9.26
C VAL A 357 -18.34 12.18 -8.51
N ALA A 358 -17.69 13.32 -8.72
CA ALA A 358 -16.45 13.69 -8.04
C ALA A 358 -16.63 13.71 -6.51
N THR A 359 -17.74 14.25 -6.04
CA THR A 359 -18.06 14.26 -4.59
C THR A 359 -18.24 12.85 -4.02
N ARG A 360 -18.90 11.92 -4.73
CA ARG A 360 -19.07 10.53 -4.28
C ARG A 360 -17.78 9.74 -4.28
N VAL A 361 -16.99 9.84 -5.37
CA VAL A 361 -15.68 9.19 -5.48
C VAL A 361 -14.74 9.66 -4.37
N PHE A 362 -14.73 10.96 -4.11
CA PHE A 362 -13.95 11.53 -3.02
C PHE A 362 -14.47 11.10 -1.64
N GLY A 363 -15.80 11.04 -1.48
CA GLY A 363 -16.43 10.50 -0.27
C GLY A 363 -15.97 9.07 0.03
N THR A 364 -15.85 8.22 -1.00
CA THR A 364 -15.32 6.85 -0.87
C THR A 364 -13.87 6.86 -0.35
N LEU A 365 -13.00 7.74 -0.88
CA LEU A 365 -11.62 7.88 -0.39
C LEU A 365 -11.58 8.32 1.07
N LEU A 366 -12.37 9.34 1.43
CA LEU A 366 -12.42 9.87 2.80
C LEU A 366 -12.91 8.82 3.81
N THR A 367 -13.96 8.08 3.48
CA THR A 367 -14.48 6.99 4.30
C THR A 367 -13.43 5.90 4.48
N TRP A 368 -12.79 5.50 3.38
CA TRP A 368 -11.71 4.52 3.45
C TRP A 368 -10.55 5.00 4.33
N MET A 369 -10.11 6.26 4.22
CA MET A 369 -9.03 6.80 5.06
C MET A 369 -9.37 6.75 6.56
N GLU A 370 -10.64 6.90 6.91
CA GLU A 370 -11.13 6.83 8.29
C GLU A 370 -11.26 5.39 8.80
N GLU A 371 -11.74 4.47 7.95
CA GLU A 371 -12.10 3.09 8.33
C GLU A 371 -10.99 2.07 8.10
N LYS A 372 -9.98 2.39 7.27
CA LYS A 372 -8.93 1.43 6.91
C LYS A 372 -8.23 0.84 8.14
N THR A 373 -8.12 -0.47 8.17
CA THR A 373 -7.43 -1.24 9.22
C THR A 373 -6.07 -1.74 8.75
N LYS A 374 -5.88 -1.88 7.44
CA LYS A 374 -4.62 -2.33 6.85
C LYS A 374 -3.53 -1.26 6.97
N PRO A 375 -2.26 -1.66 7.11
CA PRO A 375 -1.13 -0.74 7.27
C PRO A 375 -0.74 -0.04 5.95
N VAL A 376 -1.63 0.78 5.43
CA VAL A 376 -1.38 1.67 4.28
C VAL A 376 -1.13 3.07 4.80
N PHE A 377 0.07 3.60 4.61
CA PHE A 377 0.42 4.97 5.00
C PHE A 377 0.18 5.94 3.84
N VAL A 378 -0.72 6.89 4.01
CA VAL A 378 -1.04 7.86 2.96
C VAL A 378 -0.11 9.06 3.07
N VAL A 379 0.57 9.42 1.97
CA VAL A 379 1.29 10.69 1.84
C VAL A 379 0.57 11.50 0.77
N ALA A 380 -0.19 12.49 1.20
CA ALA A 380 -0.91 13.39 0.31
C ALA A 380 -0.16 14.72 0.17
N THR A 381 -0.10 15.28 -1.03
CA THR A 381 0.48 16.60 -1.27
C THR A 381 -0.57 17.57 -1.80
N ALA A 382 -0.45 18.85 -1.45
CA ALA A 382 -1.29 19.92 -1.99
C ALA A 382 -0.50 21.23 -2.11
N ASN A 383 -0.77 21.98 -3.18
CA ASN A 383 -0.21 23.30 -3.44
C ASN A 383 -1.24 24.41 -3.25
N ASN A 384 -2.53 24.08 -3.36
CA ASN A 384 -3.63 25.02 -3.21
C ASN A 384 -4.66 24.47 -2.22
N ILE A 385 -4.86 25.23 -1.13
CA ILE A 385 -5.76 24.86 -0.04
C ILE A 385 -7.22 25.21 -0.33
N ASP A 386 -7.49 26.22 -1.15
CA ASP A 386 -8.84 26.70 -1.43
C ASP A 386 -9.68 25.66 -2.19
N GLN A 387 -9.00 24.74 -2.86
CA GLN A 387 -9.63 23.65 -3.62
C GLN A 387 -9.75 22.35 -2.82
N LEU A 388 -9.24 22.31 -1.57
CA LEU A 388 -9.35 21.14 -0.72
C LEU A 388 -10.66 21.15 0.06
N PRO A 389 -11.45 20.08 0.03
CA PRO A 389 -12.62 19.94 0.86
C PRO A 389 -12.28 20.02 2.35
N PRO A 390 -13.01 20.81 3.16
CA PRO A 390 -12.74 20.95 4.58
C PRO A 390 -12.84 19.61 5.34
N GLU A 391 -13.56 18.64 4.79
CA GLU A 391 -13.66 17.29 5.34
C GLU A 391 -12.31 16.58 5.42
N LEU A 392 -11.39 16.84 4.48
CA LEU A 392 -10.06 16.24 4.46
C LEU A 392 -9.20 16.67 5.66
N LEU A 393 -9.43 17.88 6.15
CA LEU A 393 -8.69 18.49 7.25
C LEU A 393 -9.17 18.02 8.62
N ARG A 394 -10.26 17.23 8.68
CA ARG A 394 -10.77 16.68 9.94
C ARG A 394 -9.83 15.64 10.53
N LYS A 395 -9.66 15.71 11.86
CA LYS A 395 -8.90 14.70 12.61
C LYS A 395 -9.49 13.31 12.40
N GLY A 396 -8.63 12.29 12.33
CA GLY A 396 -9.05 10.89 12.15
C GLY A 396 -8.85 10.34 10.74
N ARG A 397 -8.54 11.18 9.75
CA ARG A 397 -8.22 10.78 8.36
C ARG A 397 -6.73 10.77 8.09
N MET A 398 -6.06 11.84 8.51
CA MET A 398 -4.61 11.96 8.55
C MET A 398 -4.14 12.07 10.01
N ASP A 399 -2.94 11.63 10.29
CA ASP A 399 -2.35 11.78 11.62
C ASP A 399 -1.90 13.22 11.85
N GLU A 400 -1.37 13.89 10.78
CA GLU A 400 -0.88 15.25 10.87
C GLU A 400 -0.90 15.95 9.50
N ILE A 401 -0.94 17.29 9.53
CA ILE A 401 -0.80 18.15 8.37
C ILE A 401 0.43 19.02 8.57
N PHE A 402 1.40 18.92 7.67
CA PHE A 402 2.61 19.72 7.71
C PHE A 402 2.63 20.77 6.63
N PHE A 403 3.05 21.96 7.02
CA PHE A 403 3.34 23.04 6.08
C PHE A 403 4.81 23.05 5.67
N VAL A 404 5.05 22.98 4.36
CA VAL A 404 6.37 23.04 3.75
C VAL A 404 6.54 24.42 3.12
N ASP A 405 7.26 25.30 3.80
CA ASP A 405 7.57 26.67 3.35
C ASP A 405 8.81 26.68 2.45
N LEU A 406 9.16 27.87 1.96
CA LEU A 406 10.44 28.12 1.30
C LEU A 406 11.62 27.79 2.23
N PRO A 407 12.74 27.28 1.70
CA PRO A 407 13.88 26.89 2.50
C PRO A 407 14.58 28.11 3.14
N THR A 408 14.97 27.96 4.41
CA THR A 408 15.82 28.91 5.13
C THR A 408 17.22 29.00 4.50
N PRO A 409 18.05 30.00 4.84
CA PRO A 409 19.43 30.07 4.36
C PRO A 409 20.22 28.77 4.60
N GLN A 410 20.07 28.17 5.77
CA GLN A 410 20.72 26.90 6.11
C GLN A 410 20.22 25.76 5.22
N ASN A 411 18.90 25.67 5.05
CA ASN A 411 18.31 24.66 4.17
C ASN A 411 18.67 24.85 2.71
N ARG A 412 18.81 26.11 2.23
CA ARG A 412 19.30 26.40 0.89
C ARG A 412 20.74 25.93 0.68
N ALA A 413 21.61 26.11 1.69
CA ALA A 413 22.96 25.57 1.65
C ALA A 413 22.95 24.05 1.52
N GLU A 414 22.17 23.34 2.35
CA GLU A 414 22.04 21.88 2.29
C GLU A 414 21.53 21.42 0.92
N ILE A 415 20.49 22.06 0.37
CA ILE A 415 19.92 21.73 -0.94
C ILE A 415 20.95 21.91 -2.04
N LEU A 416 21.70 23.02 -2.06
CA LEU A 416 22.77 23.26 -3.03
C LEU A 416 23.85 22.19 -2.95
N MET A 417 24.30 21.84 -1.73
CA MET A 417 25.30 20.80 -1.52
C MET A 417 24.81 19.45 -2.04
N ILE A 418 23.56 19.07 -1.79
CA ILE A 418 22.95 17.84 -2.28
C ILE A 418 22.93 17.82 -3.81
N HIS A 419 22.51 18.91 -4.46
CA HIS A 419 22.42 18.93 -5.93
C HIS A 419 23.79 18.96 -6.61
N LEU A 420 24.79 19.59 -6.01
CA LEU A 420 26.18 19.52 -6.47
C LEU A 420 26.73 18.10 -6.34
N ALA A 421 26.56 17.47 -5.17
CA ALA A 421 27.04 16.12 -4.93
C ALA A 421 26.39 15.08 -5.86
N ARG A 422 25.10 15.17 -6.13
CA ARG A 422 24.40 14.32 -7.12
C ARG A 422 24.99 14.40 -8.51
N ARG A 423 25.61 15.53 -8.86
CA ARG A 423 26.25 15.79 -10.15
C ARG A 423 27.78 15.61 -10.10
N GLN A 424 28.26 14.86 -9.08
CA GLN A 424 29.67 14.52 -8.89
C GLN A 424 30.57 15.80 -8.77
N ARG A 425 30.05 16.83 -8.11
CA ARG A 425 30.78 18.05 -7.79
C ARG A 425 30.98 18.12 -6.27
N THR A 426 32.22 18.43 -5.85
CA THR A 426 32.56 18.57 -4.43
C THR A 426 32.08 19.92 -3.92
N PRO A 427 31.09 19.99 -2.99
CA PRO A 427 30.55 21.27 -2.54
C PRO A 427 31.58 22.24 -1.94
N ALA A 428 32.66 21.71 -1.37
CA ALA A 428 33.74 22.49 -0.77
C ALA A 428 34.55 23.32 -1.80
N ASP A 429 34.43 23.03 -3.09
CA ASP A 429 35.10 23.74 -4.16
C ASP A 429 34.41 25.09 -4.50
N TYR A 430 33.23 25.35 -3.91
CA TYR A 430 32.38 26.51 -4.22
C TYR A 430 32.11 27.38 -2.99
N ASP A 431 31.96 28.67 -3.19
CA ASP A 431 31.47 29.58 -2.14
C ASP A 431 29.93 29.48 -2.02
N ILE A 432 29.49 28.42 -1.29
CA ILE A 432 28.06 28.15 -1.03
C ILE A 432 27.41 29.34 -0.33
N SER A 433 28.12 30.03 0.57
CA SER A 433 27.59 31.19 1.29
C SER A 433 27.20 32.32 0.36
N ALA A 434 28.04 32.67 -0.63
CA ALA A 434 27.75 33.67 -1.64
C ALA A 434 26.52 33.29 -2.49
N VAL A 435 26.39 32.01 -2.88
CA VAL A 435 25.24 31.50 -3.64
C VAL A 435 23.96 31.58 -2.81
N VAL A 436 24.01 31.20 -1.53
CA VAL A 436 22.87 31.30 -0.60
C VAL A 436 22.36 32.71 -0.46
N HIS A 437 23.26 33.70 -0.38
CA HIS A 437 22.86 35.13 -0.33
C HIS A 437 22.17 35.58 -1.61
N SER A 438 22.62 35.11 -2.79
CA SER A 438 22.02 35.48 -4.08
C SER A 438 20.72 34.76 -4.40
N THR A 439 20.38 33.67 -3.68
CA THR A 439 19.20 32.84 -3.90
C THR A 439 18.12 33.06 -2.83
N ASP A 440 18.01 34.26 -2.27
CA ASP A 440 16.98 34.56 -1.28
C ASP A 440 15.56 34.37 -1.82
N GLY A 441 14.72 33.65 -1.10
CA GLY A 441 13.37 33.33 -1.51
C GLY A 441 13.24 32.25 -2.60
N PHE A 442 14.31 31.54 -2.96
CA PHE A 442 14.26 30.45 -3.92
C PHE A 442 13.68 29.17 -3.26
N SER A 443 12.88 28.45 -4.04
CA SER A 443 12.43 27.08 -3.72
C SER A 443 13.54 26.06 -3.97
N GLY A 444 13.36 24.82 -3.48
CA GLY A 444 14.31 23.75 -3.75
C GLY A 444 14.49 23.41 -5.22
N ALA A 445 13.41 23.48 -6.01
CA ALA A 445 13.46 23.25 -7.45
C ALA A 445 14.25 24.35 -8.18
N GLU A 446 14.09 25.60 -7.79
CA GLU A 446 14.84 26.71 -8.37
C GLU A 446 16.34 26.66 -8.01
N LEU A 447 16.67 26.16 -6.82
CA LEU A 447 18.08 25.90 -6.45
C LEU A 447 18.69 24.75 -7.27
N GLU A 448 17.91 23.73 -7.60
CA GLU A 448 18.34 22.70 -8.56
C GLU A 448 18.60 23.26 -9.94
N GLU A 449 17.70 24.16 -10.43
CA GLU A 449 17.81 24.83 -11.72
C GLU A 449 19.07 25.70 -11.78
N VAL A 450 19.39 26.44 -10.70
CA VAL A 450 20.67 27.19 -10.59
C VAL A 450 21.89 26.31 -10.86
N VAL A 451 21.91 25.11 -10.26
CA VAL A 451 23.04 24.18 -10.43
C VAL A 451 23.08 23.61 -11.86
N ILE A 452 21.90 23.30 -12.44
CA ILE A 452 21.81 22.77 -13.80
C ILE A 452 22.26 23.81 -14.83
N ASP A 453 21.74 25.04 -14.77
CA ASP A 453 22.06 26.09 -15.71
C ASP A 453 23.55 26.49 -15.62
N ALA A 454 24.08 26.60 -14.40
CA ALA A 454 25.51 26.82 -14.19
C ALA A 454 26.39 25.71 -14.81
N LEU A 455 25.94 24.46 -14.80
CA LEU A 455 26.63 23.35 -15.45
C LEU A 455 26.58 23.47 -16.98
N TYR A 456 25.46 23.89 -17.55
CA TYR A 456 25.35 24.16 -19.00
C TYR A 456 26.26 25.28 -19.42
N GLU A 457 26.30 26.37 -18.67
CA GLU A 457 27.18 27.50 -18.92
C GLU A 457 28.67 27.10 -18.85
N ALA A 458 29.05 26.40 -17.79
CA ALA A 458 30.40 25.87 -17.64
C ALA A 458 30.78 24.89 -18.77
N TYR A 459 29.84 24.02 -19.20
CA TYR A 459 30.09 23.10 -20.30
C TYR A 459 30.29 23.79 -21.64
N SER A 460 29.61 24.92 -21.87
CA SER A 460 29.75 25.71 -23.08
C SER A 460 31.02 26.61 -23.07
N SER A 461 31.62 26.85 -21.91
CA SER A 461 32.88 27.59 -21.76
C SER A 461 34.09 26.78 -22.28
N ALA A 462 35.17 27.47 -22.62
CA ALA A 462 36.39 26.82 -23.11
C ALA A 462 37.05 25.89 -22.07
N GLU A 463 36.95 26.20 -20.79
CA GLU A 463 37.57 25.48 -19.69
C GLU A 463 36.76 24.27 -19.23
N ARG A 464 35.43 24.24 -19.49
CA ARG A 464 34.48 23.19 -19.07
C ARG A 464 34.53 22.86 -17.57
N VAL A 465 34.87 23.84 -16.75
CA VAL A 465 34.97 23.72 -15.29
C VAL A 465 33.91 24.60 -14.63
N LEU A 466 33.06 23.98 -13.82
CA LEU A 466 32.09 24.72 -12.99
C LEU A 466 32.84 25.54 -11.92
N ASN A 467 32.46 26.79 -11.73
CA ASN A 467 32.96 27.65 -10.67
C ASN A 467 31.83 28.41 -9.99
N THR A 468 32.12 29.11 -8.89
CA THR A 468 31.13 29.90 -8.14
C THR A 468 30.49 31.00 -8.98
N GLY A 469 31.24 31.59 -9.93
CA GLY A 469 30.73 32.63 -10.83
C GLY A 469 29.54 32.14 -11.66
N HIS A 470 29.66 30.98 -12.28
CA HIS A 470 28.56 30.39 -13.04
C HIS A 470 27.30 30.16 -12.19
N LEU A 471 27.43 29.70 -10.92
CA LEU A 471 26.30 29.55 -10.00
C LEU A 471 25.64 30.92 -9.67
N LEU A 472 26.44 31.96 -9.47
CA LEU A 472 25.94 33.29 -9.17
C LEU A 472 25.25 33.92 -10.38
N ASP A 473 25.78 33.74 -11.58
CA ASP A 473 25.21 34.28 -12.79
C ASP A 473 23.89 33.58 -13.15
N SER A 474 23.81 32.27 -13.00
CA SER A 474 22.55 31.51 -13.12
C SER A 474 21.52 32.00 -12.08
N ALA A 475 21.91 32.17 -10.81
CA ALA A 475 21.00 32.62 -9.75
C ALA A 475 20.43 34.04 -10.04
N ARG A 476 21.16 34.92 -10.73
CA ARG A 476 20.67 36.25 -11.11
C ARG A 476 19.66 36.21 -12.26
N GLN A 477 19.69 35.20 -13.10
CA GLN A 477 18.80 35.05 -14.26
C GLN A 477 17.44 34.49 -13.89
N ILE A 478 17.37 33.70 -12.83
CA ILE A 478 16.12 33.04 -12.37
C ILE A 478 15.29 34.03 -11.55
N ILE A 479 14.02 34.19 -11.92
CA ILE A 479 13.03 34.98 -11.15
C ILE A 479 12.32 34.03 -10.18
N PRO A 480 12.54 34.16 -8.86
CA PRO A 480 11.99 33.20 -7.90
C PRO A 480 10.46 33.32 -7.80
N LEU A 481 9.83 32.15 -7.54
CA LEU A 481 8.39 32.01 -7.34
C LEU A 481 7.89 32.90 -6.18
N SER A 482 8.73 33.11 -5.17
CA SER A 482 8.46 33.99 -4.04
C SER A 482 8.17 35.45 -4.44
N LYS A 483 8.71 35.91 -5.58
CA LYS A 483 8.42 37.25 -6.14
C LYS A 483 7.22 37.21 -7.08
N SER A 484 7.16 36.24 -8.00
CA SER A 484 6.11 36.16 -9.01
C SER A 484 4.74 35.79 -8.42
N ARG A 485 4.70 35.03 -7.32
CA ARG A 485 3.48 34.58 -6.62
C ARG A 485 3.46 34.95 -5.13
N ALA A 486 3.99 36.09 -4.77
CA ALA A 486 4.13 36.55 -3.40
C ALA A 486 2.80 36.53 -2.60
N LYS A 487 1.69 36.95 -3.22
CA LYS A 487 0.37 37.00 -2.59
C LYS A 487 -0.16 35.59 -2.25
N ASP A 488 0.01 34.65 -3.17
CA ASP A 488 -0.47 33.27 -2.98
C ASP A 488 0.28 32.60 -1.83
N ILE A 489 1.60 32.80 -1.78
CA ILE A 489 2.45 32.26 -0.72
C ILE A 489 2.07 32.87 0.64
N GLU A 490 1.82 34.19 0.70
CA GLU A 490 1.43 34.86 1.94
C GLU A 490 0.05 34.32 2.45
N THR A 491 -0.93 34.20 1.56
CA THR A 491 -2.24 33.60 1.91
C THR A 491 -2.08 32.18 2.46
N LEU A 492 -1.23 31.38 1.80
CA LEU A 492 -0.95 30.01 2.21
C LEU A 492 -0.27 29.94 3.59
N ARG A 493 0.67 30.83 3.88
CA ARG A 493 1.33 30.96 5.18
C ARG A 493 0.36 31.34 6.30
N GLN A 494 -0.53 32.30 6.04
CA GLN A 494 -1.54 32.74 7.02
C GLN A 494 -2.47 31.58 7.38
N TRP A 495 -2.96 30.83 6.39
CA TRP A 495 -3.76 29.66 6.62
C TRP A 495 -3.00 28.56 7.38
N ALA A 496 -1.75 28.30 7.01
CA ALA A 496 -0.92 27.26 7.60
C ALA A 496 -0.60 27.52 9.08
N THR A 497 -0.48 28.79 9.46
CA THR A 497 -0.22 29.18 10.87
C THR A 497 -1.31 28.68 11.82
N ILE A 498 -2.55 28.54 11.33
CA ILE A 498 -3.70 28.10 12.13
C ILE A 498 -3.91 26.59 12.03
N ASN A 499 -3.64 26.00 10.85
CA ASN A 499 -4.12 24.66 10.52
C ASN A 499 -3.01 23.59 10.43
N CYS A 500 -1.74 23.99 10.36
CA CYS A 500 -0.63 23.09 10.08
C CYS A 500 0.47 23.13 11.13
N ARG A 501 1.19 22.02 11.22
CA ARG A 501 2.49 21.96 11.88
C ARG A 501 3.59 22.33 10.88
N MET A 502 4.59 23.12 11.30
CA MET A 502 5.72 23.45 10.42
C MET A 502 6.60 22.23 10.17
N ALA A 503 6.99 22.00 8.92
CA ALA A 503 7.86 20.88 8.54
C ALA A 503 9.34 21.13 8.90
N ALA A 504 9.79 22.41 8.89
CA ALA A 504 11.11 22.81 9.31
C ALA A 504 11.27 22.79 10.85
N ALA A 505 12.46 22.54 11.37
CA ALA A 505 12.76 22.67 12.80
C ALA A 505 12.68 24.14 13.23
N SER A 506 12.44 24.39 14.53
CA SER A 506 12.42 25.75 15.08
C SER A 506 13.77 26.47 14.94
N GLU A 507 14.86 25.71 14.88
CA GLU A 507 16.22 26.21 14.64
C GLU A 507 16.46 26.56 13.16
N ASP A 508 15.63 26.04 12.24
CA ASP A 508 15.68 26.29 10.81
C ASP A 508 14.78 27.48 10.39
N ILE A 509 14.04 28.06 11.33
CA ILE A 509 13.11 29.16 11.04
C ILE A 509 13.85 30.49 11.28
N ASP A 510 13.88 31.34 10.26
CA ASP A 510 14.45 32.68 10.37
C ASP A 510 13.75 33.51 11.48
N PRO A 511 14.48 34.00 12.50
CA PRO A 511 13.91 34.75 13.62
C PRO A 511 13.07 35.95 13.18
N ASP A 512 13.43 36.62 12.07
CA ASP A 512 12.72 37.79 11.55
C ASP A 512 11.35 37.44 10.95
N SER A 513 11.15 36.22 10.47
CA SER A 513 9.83 35.73 10.01
C SER A 513 8.85 35.51 11.15
N ILE A 514 9.33 35.29 12.37
CA ILE A 514 8.51 35.12 13.59
C ILE A 514 8.12 36.46 14.19
N ALA A 515 9.00 37.44 14.12
CA ALA A 515 8.76 38.79 14.66
C ALA A 515 7.64 39.51 13.89
N SER A 516 7.61 39.38 12.58
CA SER A 516 6.54 39.95 11.72
C SER A 516 5.16 39.32 11.96
N ARG A 517 5.10 38.09 12.51
CA ARG A 517 3.86 37.38 12.83
C ARG A 517 3.23 37.78 14.17
N ARG A 518 4.02 38.24 15.15
CA ARG A 518 3.53 38.63 16.49
C ARG A 518 2.88 40.00 16.57
N VAL A 519 3.09 40.88 15.63
CA VAL A 519 2.62 42.29 15.68
C VAL A 519 1.17 42.47 15.23
N ARG A 520 0.52 41.43 14.60
CA ARG A 520 -0.86 41.57 14.08
C ARG A 520 -1.97 40.92 14.91
N THR A 521 -1.69 40.41 16.12
CA THR A 521 -2.70 39.71 16.95
C THR A 521 -3.20 40.54 18.13
N LEU A 522 -2.94 41.85 18.17
CA LEU A 522 -3.43 42.75 19.24
C LEU A 522 -4.04 43.99 18.65
N ASP A 523 -5.15 43.87 17.93
CA ASP A 523 -6.10 44.97 17.68
C ASP A 523 -7.44 44.34 17.19
N ILE A 524 -8.20 43.84 18.12
CA ILE A 524 -9.69 43.82 18.16
C ILE A 524 -10.12 43.72 19.61
#